data_15c21621dabc74f7d1ae6f485bfbbd72
#
_entry.id   15c21621dabc74f7d1ae6f485bfbbd72
#
_cell.length_a   1.000
_cell.length_b   1.000
_cell.length_c   1.000
_cell.angle_alpha   90.00
_cell.angle_beta   90.00
_cell.angle_gamma   90.00
#
_symmetry.space_group_name_H-M   'P 1'
#
loop_
_entity.id
_entity.type
_entity.pdbx_description
1 polymer ?
#
loop_
_entity_poly.entity_id
_entity_poly.type
_entity_poly.pdbx_seq_one_letter_code
_entity_poly.pdbx_strand_id
1 'polypeptide(L)' 'MELLRDEHLRRIEAHLTEVAKLAASCDLTREDVINIYDLLSGEDGTV' A
#
# COMPACT_ATOMS: atom_id res chain seq x y z
N MET A 1 17.29 -2.22 -15.40
CA MET A 1 17.19 -1.66 -15.06
C MET A 1 16.44 -0.97 -14.09
N GLU A 2 16.97 -0.14 -13.43
CA GLU A 2 16.44 0.49 -12.29
C GLU A 2 15.39 1.52 -12.58
N LEU A 3 15.39 2.01 -13.78
CA LEU A 3 14.43 3.02 -14.17
C LEU A 3 12.99 2.58 -13.97
N LEU A 4 12.70 1.40 -14.45
CA LEU A 4 11.36 0.87 -14.35
C LEU A 4 10.98 0.67 -12.90
N ARG A 5 11.91 0.18 -12.14
CA ARG A 5 11.66 -0.07 -10.75
C ARG A 5 11.42 1.22 -9.98
N ASP A 6 12.21 2.25 -10.29
CA ASP A 6 12.04 3.53 -9.66
C ASP A 6 10.66 4.11 -9.94
N GLU A 7 10.20 3.94 -11.15
CA GLU A 7 8.91 4.45 -11.51
C GLU A 7 7.82 3.75 -10.74
N HIS A 8 7.92 2.46 -10.60
CA HIS A 8 6.94 1.70 -9.83
C HIS A 8 6.97 2.11 -8.36
N LEU A 9 8.15 2.33 -7.83
CA LEU A 9 8.27 2.74 -6.45
C LEU A 9 7.61 4.10 -6.22
N ARG A 10 7.76 4.99 -7.15
CA ARG A 10 7.14 6.30 -7.03
C ARG A 10 5.63 6.19 -7.04
N ARG A 11 5.10 5.32 -7.87
CA ARG A 11 3.67 5.11 -7.90
C ARG A 11 3.18 4.53 -6.60
N ILE A 12 3.93 3.58 -6.06
CA ILE A 12 3.57 2.99 -4.79
C ILE A 12 3.57 4.05 -3.70
N GLU A 13 4.59 4.90 -3.71
CA GLU A 13 4.67 5.95 -2.71
C GLU A 13 3.49 6.90 -2.82
N ALA A 14 3.12 7.25 -4.02
CA ALA A 14 2.01 8.15 -4.22
C ALA A 14 0.72 7.54 -3.70
N HIS A 15 0.51 6.28 -3.99
CA HIS A 15 -0.70 5.61 -3.53
C HIS A 15 -0.69 5.43 -2.02
N LEU A 16 0.47 5.12 -1.46
CA LEU A 16 0.56 4.96 -0.02
C LEU A 16 0.34 6.27 0.71
N THR A 17 0.78 7.36 0.11
CA THR A 17 0.53 8.68 0.68
C THR A 17 -0.96 8.93 0.74
N GLU A 18 -1.66 8.56 -0.31
CA GLU A 18 -3.11 8.73 -0.34
C GLU A 18 -3.75 7.85 0.71
N VAL A 19 -3.27 6.62 0.84
CA VAL A 19 -3.78 5.69 1.83
C VAL A 19 -3.58 6.25 3.22
N ALA A 20 -2.42 6.83 3.47
CA ALA A 20 -2.14 7.39 4.78
C ALA A 20 -3.09 8.52 5.12
N LYS A 21 -3.40 9.34 4.14
CA LYS A 21 -4.34 10.42 4.36
C LYS A 21 -5.73 9.90 4.65
N LEU A 22 -6.15 8.94 3.89
CA LEU A 22 -7.47 8.37 4.09
C LEU A 22 -7.57 7.67 5.43
N ALA A 23 -6.53 6.96 5.80
CA ALA A 23 -6.51 6.26 7.07
C ALA A 23 -6.61 7.25 8.22
N ALA A 24 -5.90 8.35 8.11
CA ALA A 24 -5.93 9.36 9.15
C ALA A 24 -7.32 9.94 9.31
N SER A 25 -8.03 10.11 8.22
CA SER A 25 -9.35 10.70 8.31
C SER A 25 -10.39 9.72 8.80
N CYS A 26 -10.10 8.42 8.77
CA CYS A 26 -11.03 7.41 9.26
C CYS A 26 -10.60 6.82 10.59
N ASP A 27 -9.51 7.32 11.14
CA ASP A 27 -9.02 6.75 12.39
C ASP A 27 -8.55 5.32 12.25
N LEU A 28 -8.10 4.97 11.09
CA LEU A 28 -7.51 3.66 10.88
C LEU A 28 -6.09 3.67 11.36
N THR A 29 -5.68 2.59 12.00
CA THR A 29 -4.30 2.49 12.44
C THR A 29 -3.45 1.90 11.33
N ARG A 30 -2.16 1.97 11.55
CA ARG A 30 -1.23 1.39 10.62
C ARG A 30 -1.48 -0.10 10.46
N GLU A 31 -1.77 -0.76 11.56
CA GLU A 31 -2.05 -2.19 11.51
C GLU A 31 -3.26 -2.49 10.67
N ASP A 32 -4.27 -1.66 10.79
CA ASP A 32 -5.47 -1.85 9.99
C ASP A 32 -5.15 -1.80 8.51
N VAL A 33 -4.32 -0.85 8.13
CA VAL A 33 -3.94 -0.69 6.74
C VAL A 33 -3.12 -1.91 6.28
N ILE A 34 -2.25 -2.38 7.14
CA ILE A 34 -1.45 -3.54 6.79
C ILE A 34 -2.33 -4.76 6.60
N ASN A 35 -3.34 -4.91 7.43
CA ASN A 35 -4.27 -6.02 7.29
C ASN A 35 -5.01 -5.95 5.97
N ILE A 36 -5.43 -4.77 5.58
CA ILE A 36 -6.10 -4.61 4.30
C ILE A 36 -5.16 -4.95 3.17
N TYR A 37 -3.92 -4.50 3.28
CA TYR A 37 -2.95 -4.78 2.25
C TYR A 37 -2.73 -6.30 2.12
N ASP A 38 -2.64 -6.97 3.26
CA ASP A 38 -2.48 -8.42 3.25
C ASP A 38 -3.64 -9.11 2.57
N LEU A 39 -4.84 -8.64 2.84
CA LEU A 39 -6.02 -9.23 2.21
C LEU A 39 -5.97 -9.05 0.71
N LEU A 40 -5.57 -7.90 0.27
CA LEU A 40 -5.56 -7.63 -1.15
C LEU A 40 -4.43 -8.33 -1.89
N SER A 41 -3.29 -8.40 -1.27
CA SER A 41 -2.15 -8.97 -1.96
C SER A 41 -1.96 -10.42 -1.64
N GLY A 42 -2.44 -10.76 -0.50
CA GLY A 42 -2.21 -12.11 -0.13
C GLY A 42 -2.97 -13.10 -0.83
N GLU A 43 -3.10 -12.98 -0.83
CA GLU A 43 -3.42 -13.88 -1.11
C GLU A 43 -2.92 -14.59 -1.62
N ASP A 44 -2.67 -14.40 -1.91
CA ASP A 44 -2.27 -14.91 -2.30
C ASP A 44 -1.70 -15.66 -2.06
N GLY A 45 -1.62 -15.40 -1.59
CA GLY A 45 -1.02 -16.16 -1.38
C GLY A 45 -1.09 -17.26 -2.00
N THR A 46 -1.38 -17.27 -2.30
CA THR A 46 -1.52 -18.22 -2.76
C THR A 46 -0.95 -18.46 -3.70
N VAL A 47 -0.62 -18.08 -4.03
CA VAL A 47 -0.11 -18.25 -4.79
C VAL A 47 0.49 -18.81 -4.80
#